data_21a610640479fa3fd755328ae4171e54
#
_entry.id   21a610640479fa3fd755328ae4171e54
#
_cell.length_a   1.000
_cell.length_b   1.000
_cell.length_c   1.000
_cell.angle_alpha   90.00
_cell.angle_beta   90.00
_cell.angle_gamma   90.00
#
_symmetry.space_group_name_H-M   'P 1'
#
loop_
_entity.id
_entity.type
_entity.pdbx_description
1 polymer ?
#
loop_
_entity_poly.entity_id
_entity_poly.type
_entity_poly.pdbx_seq_one_letter_code
_entity_poly.pdbx_strand_id
1 'polypeptide(L)'
;MAIVVDASTLALGVLGRSPTHRSLRLRLAGETCHAPHLLDVEIGSVLRGRTLRGELTPAVAEALLLSAAPLIDHRYEMTPSLARAAWALRDNLSFYDSLYVALAQALSVPLLTADVRLSRAPGLPCAVELAV
;
A
#
# COMPACT_ATOMS: atom_id res chain seq x y z
N MET A 1 7.24 14.75 4.18
CA MET A 1 7.99 13.51 4.41
C MET A 1 7.66 12.51 3.31
N ALA A 2 8.50 11.54 3.10
CA ALA A 2 8.28 10.51 2.08
C ALA A 2 8.02 9.16 2.74
N ILE A 3 7.08 8.40 2.20
CA ILE A 3 6.72 7.07 2.68
C ILE A 3 6.44 6.16 1.50
N VAL A 4 6.61 4.85 1.70
CA VAL A 4 6.03 3.83 0.83
C VAL A 4 4.68 3.43 1.44
N VAL A 5 3.66 3.34 0.61
CA VAL A 5 2.29 3.02 1.02
C VAL A 5 1.92 1.68 0.42
N ASP A 6 1.42 0.75 1.23
CA ASP A 6 0.89 -0.51 0.71
C ASP A 6 -0.62 -0.44 0.41
N ALA A 7 -1.13 -1.48 -0.23
CA ALA A 7 -2.54 -1.53 -0.62
C ALA A 7 -3.48 -1.54 0.58
N SER A 8 -3.08 -2.15 1.69
CA SER A 8 -3.90 -2.18 2.91
C SER A 8 -4.14 -0.78 3.46
N THR A 9 -3.10 0.03 3.46
CA THR A 9 -3.15 1.44 3.92
C THR A 9 -4.02 2.29 3.00
N LEU A 10 -3.78 2.21 1.70
CA LEU A 10 -4.54 2.99 0.73
C LEU A 10 -6.02 2.61 0.74
N ALA A 11 -6.32 1.31 0.79
CA ALA A 11 -7.69 0.81 0.89
C ALA A 11 -8.39 1.33 2.15
N LEU A 12 -7.71 1.29 3.28
CA LEU A 12 -8.26 1.80 4.54
C LEU A 12 -8.54 3.30 4.46
N GLY A 13 -7.63 4.06 3.85
CA GLY A 13 -7.79 5.50 3.67
C GLY A 13 -8.98 5.87 2.79
N VAL A 14 -9.20 5.16 1.69
CA VAL A 14 -10.28 5.49 0.74
C VAL A 14 -11.62 4.88 1.10
N LEU A 15 -11.64 3.72 1.77
CA LEU A 15 -12.86 2.99 2.14
C LEU A 15 -13.35 3.31 3.54
N GLY A 16 -12.46 3.62 4.46
CA GLY A 16 -12.79 3.85 5.85
C GLY A 16 -13.55 5.16 6.06
N ARG A 17 -14.49 5.16 7.02
CA ARG A 17 -15.36 6.31 7.31
C ARG A 17 -15.20 6.88 8.71
N SER A 18 -14.39 6.25 9.56
CA SER A 18 -14.14 6.74 10.91
C SER A 18 -13.28 8.01 10.92
N PRO A 19 -13.26 8.77 12.04
CA PRO A 19 -12.31 9.90 12.19
C PRO A 19 -10.86 9.48 12.01
N THR A 20 -10.47 8.29 12.47
CA THR A 20 -9.13 7.75 12.29
C THR A 20 -8.79 7.56 10.80
N HIS A 21 -9.72 7.04 10.02
CA HIS A 21 -9.54 6.86 8.57
C HIS A 21 -9.48 8.20 7.83
N ARG A 22 -10.23 9.20 8.29
CA ARG A 22 -10.14 10.56 7.76
C ARG A 22 -8.76 11.15 8.02
N SER A 23 -8.23 11.00 9.23
CA SER A 23 -6.88 11.43 9.57
C SER A 23 -5.84 10.75 8.71
N LEU A 24 -6.01 9.46 8.41
CA LEU A 24 -5.13 8.74 7.50
C LEU A 24 -5.16 9.34 6.08
N ARG A 25 -6.34 9.65 5.55
CA ARG A 25 -6.45 10.31 4.24
C ARG A 25 -5.72 11.66 4.20
N LEU A 26 -5.89 12.46 5.24
CA LEU A 26 -5.20 13.75 5.34
C LEU A 26 -3.69 13.58 5.41
N ARG A 27 -3.23 12.56 6.14
CA ARG A 27 -1.81 12.24 6.21
C ARG A 27 -1.27 11.84 4.84
N LEU A 28 -1.94 10.94 4.13
CA LEU A 28 -1.52 10.53 2.78
C LEU A 28 -1.45 11.72 1.82
N ALA A 29 -2.40 12.63 1.90
CA ALA A 29 -2.40 13.83 1.07
C ALA A 29 -1.24 14.79 1.40
N GLY A 30 -0.74 14.76 2.64
CA GLY A 30 0.35 15.62 3.09
C GLY A 30 1.75 15.01 2.96
N GLU A 31 1.85 13.73 2.62
CA GLU A 31 3.12 13.02 2.44
C GLU A 31 3.46 12.85 0.97
N THR A 32 4.74 12.66 0.66
CA THR A 32 5.13 12.17 -0.66
C THR A 32 5.01 10.64 -0.66
N CYS A 33 4.02 10.13 -1.37
CA CYS A 33 3.67 8.71 -1.36
C CYS A 33 4.29 7.98 -2.55
N HIS A 34 5.00 6.91 -2.26
CA HIS A 34 5.65 6.03 -3.22
C HIS A 34 5.04 4.64 -3.15
N ALA A 35 4.91 3.96 -4.27
CA ALA A 35 4.43 2.58 -4.31
C ALA A 35 4.92 1.85 -5.57
N PRO A 36 5.04 0.52 -5.54
CA PRO A 36 5.20 -0.24 -6.77
C PRO A 36 3.91 -0.22 -7.59
N HIS A 37 4.01 -0.45 -8.89
CA HIS A 37 2.83 -0.57 -9.78
C HIS A 37 1.83 -1.63 -9.29
N LEU A 38 2.29 -2.63 -8.56
CA LEU A 38 1.43 -3.64 -7.94
C LEU A 38 0.29 -3.04 -7.12
N LEU A 39 0.50 -1.88 -6.51
CA LEU A 39 -0.51 -1.21 -5.68
C LEU A 39 -1.81 -1.03 -6.45
N ASP A 40 -1.75 -0.56 -7.69
CA ASP A 40 -2.94 -0.27 -8.49
C ASP A 40 -3.74 -1.55 -8.76
N VAL A 41 -3.05 -2.66 -9.00
CA VAL A 41 -3.69 -3.96 -9.20
C VAL A 41 -4.35 -4.46 -7.92
N GLU A 42 -3.65 -4.34 -6.79
CA GLU A 42 -4.18 -4.78 -5.50
C GLU A 42 -5.41 -3.96 -5.07
N ILE A 43 -5.38 -2.65 -5.27
CA ILE A 43 -6.55 -1.78 -5.00
C ILE A 43 -7.73 -2.18 -5.87
N GLY A 44 -7.51 -2.39 -7.16
CA GLY A 44 -8.55 -2.89 -8.05
C GLY A 44 -9.14 -4.21 -7.58
N SER A 45 -8.29 -5.11 -7.10
CA SER A 45 -8.71 -6.41 -6.58
C SER A 45 -9.55 -6.29 -5.31
N VAL A 46 -9.17 -5.41 -4.37
CA VAL A 46 -9.93 -5.15 -3.14
C VAL A 46 -11.31 -4.59 -3.49
N LEU A 47 -11.39 -3.59 -4.36
CA LEU A 47 -12.66 -2.97 -4.77
C LEU A 47 -13.57 -3.96 -5.51
N ARG A 48 -12.98 -4.79 -6.37
CA ARG A 48 -13.72 -5.87 -7.05
C ARG A 48 -14.34 -6.83 -6.04
N GLY A 49 -13.55 -7.30 -5.07
CA GLY A 49 -14.04 -8.22 -4.04
C GLY A 49 -15.23 -7.64 -3.28
N ARG A 50 -15.16 -6.38 -2.87
CA ARG A 50 -16.24 -5.70 -2.18
C ARG A 50 -17.49 -5.53 -3.05
N THR A 51 -17.30 -5.23 -4.32
CA THR A 51 -18.40 -5.12 -5.28
C THR A 51 -19.11 -6.45 -5.45
N LEU A 52 -18.35 -7.54 -5.61
CA LEU A 52 -18.93 -8.88 -5.77
C LEU A 52 -19.67 -9.36 -4.52
N ARG A 53 -19.29 -8.90 -3.34
CA ARG A 53 -20.00 -9.20 -2.08
C ARG A 53 -21.19 -8.29 -1.84
N GLY A 54 -21.47 -7.36 -2.74
CA GLY A 54 -22.60 -6.43 -2.59
C GLY A 54 -22.34 -5.29 -1.59
N GLU A 55 -21.12 -5.10 -1.15
CA GLU A 55 -20.76 -4.03 -0.20
C GLU A 55 -20.61 -2.67 -0.89
N LEU A 56 -20.31 -2.66 -2.17
CA LEU A 56 -20.19 -1.47 -3.00
C LEU A 56 -20.95 -1.66 -4.30
N THR A 57 -21.52 -0.59 -4.82
CA THR A 57 -22.02 -0.62 -6.21
C THR A 57 -20.84 -0.50 -7.18
N PRO A 58 -20.97 -1.02 -8.42
CA PRO A 58 -19.91 -0.86 -9.42
C PRO A 58 -19.51 0.60 -9.67
N ALA A 59 -20.48 1.51 -9.67
CA ALA A 59 -20.22 2.93 -9.89
C ALA A 59 -19.42 3.55 -8.75
N VAL A 60 -19.75 3.22 -7.51
CA VAL A 60 -19.01 3.70 -6.32
C VAL A 60 -17.60 3.12 -6.31
N ALA A 61 -17.45 1.82 -6.60
CA ALA A 61 -16.14 1.18 -6.65
C ALA A 61 -15.24 1.81 -7.72
N GLU A 62 -15.76 2.10 -8.90
CA GLU A 62 -15.03 2.79 -9.95
C GLU A 62 -14.59 4.18 -9.52
N ALA A 63 -15.49 4.95 -8.89
CA ALA A 63 -15.15 6.28 -8.38
C ALA A 63 -14.04 6.22 -7.33
N LEU A 64 -14.07 5.23 -6.43
CA LEU A 64 -13.02 5.02 -5.43
C LEU A 64 -11.69 4.64 -6.09
N LEU A 65 -11.71 3.78 -7.09
CA LEU A 65 -10.51 3.41 -7.84
C LEU A 65 -9.85 4.64 -8.46
N LEU A 66 -10.63 5.50 -9.10
CA LEU A 66 -10.12 6.71 -9.74
C LEU A 66 -9.66 7.76 -8.72
N SER A 67 -10.30 7.86 -7.56
CA SER A 67 -9.91 8.81 -6.51
C SER A 67 -8.69 8.35 -5.71
N ALA A 68 -8.41 7.05 -5.66
CA ALA A 68 -7.22 6.52 -4.99
C ALA A 68 -5.93 6.83 -5.75
N ALA A 69 -5.97 6.81 -7.07
CA ALA A 69 -4.79 6.94 -7.91
C ALA A 69 -3.97 8.22 -7.63
N PRO A 70 -4.57 9.42 -7.49
CA PRO A 70 -3.82 10.65 -7.26
C PRO A 70 -3.15 10.74 -5.88
N LEU A 71 -3.48 9.85 -4.93
CA LEU A 71 -2.84 9.84 -3.62
C LEU A 71 -1.40 9.31 -3.66
N ILE A 72 -1.03 8.63 -4.74
CA ILE A 72 0.33 8.13 -4.93
C ILE A 72 1.06 9.04 -5.89
N ASP A 73 2.14 9.64 -5.43
CA ASP A 73 2.93 10.60 -6.20
C ASP A 73 3.88 9.91 -7.18
N HIS A 74 4.48 8.79 -6.77
CA HIS A 74 5.47 8.08 -7.57
C HIS A 74 5.22 6.58 -7.58
N ARG A 75 5.17 6.00 -8.78
CA ARG A 75 5.03 4.56 -8.99
C ARG A 75 6.32 3.99 -9.58
N TYR A 76 6.65 2.76 -9.20
CA TYR A 76 7.88 2.10 -9.58
C TYR A 76 7.59 0.75 -10.24
N GLU A 77 8.19 0.51 -11.38
CA GLU A 77 8.14 -0.80 -12.01
C GLU A 77 9.01 -1.80 -11.26
N MET A 78 8.73 -3.08 -11.44
CA MET A 78 9.55 -4.15 -10.89
C MET A 78 10.78 -4.37 -11.77
N THR A 79 11.83 -3.57 -11.52
CA THR A 79 13.12 -3.76 -12.19
C THR A 79 13.79 -5.06 -11.70
N PRO A 80 14.79 -5.61 -12.42
CA PRO A 80 15.57 -6.74 -11.93
C PRO A 80 16.20 -6.49 -10.55
N SER A 81 16.64 -5.28 -10.28
CA SER A 81 17.19 -4.90 -8.98
C SER A 81 16.17 -4.98 -7.87
N LEU A 82 14.96 -4.43 -8.08
CA LEU A 82 13.87 -4.50 -7.12
C LEU A 82 13.40 -5.95 -6.92
N ALA A 83 13.27 -6.70 -7.98
CA ALA A 83 12.90 -8.11 -7.93
C ALA A 83 13.88 -8.94 -7.09
N ARG A 84 15.18 -8.69 -7.25
CA ARG A 84 16.22 -9.37 -6.48
C ARG A 84 16.13 -9.03 -4.99
N ALA A 85 15.94 -7.76 -4.67
CA ALA A 85 15.79 -7.32 -3.28
C ALA A 85 14.54 -7.93 -2.63
N ALA A 86 13.42 -8.01 -3.36
CA ALA A 86 12.20 -8.65 -2.89
C ALA A 86 12.39 -10.16 -2.69
N TRP A 87 13.08 -10.82 -3.61
CA TRP A 87 13.36 -12.26 -3.52
C TRP A 87 14.18 -12.62 -2.28
N ALA A 88 15.07 -11.73 -1.85
CA ALA A 88 15.87 -11.93 -0.64
C ALA A 88 15.02 -12.02 0.63
N LEU A 89 13.78 -11.54 0.61
CA LEU A 89 12.85 -11.54 1.74
C LEU A 89 11.87 -12.72 1.72
N ARG A 90 12.00 -13.64 0.78
CA ARG A 90 11.04 -14.72 0.49
C ARG A 90 10.75 -15.66 1.66
N ASP A 91 11.70 -15.83 2.56
CA ASP A 91 11.54 -16.78 3.67
C ASP A 91 10.58 -16.21 4.76
N ASN A 92 10.41 -14.90 4.81
CA ASN A 92 9.64 -14.21 5.85
C ASN A 92 8.39 -13.51 5.35
N LEU A 93 8.33 -13.19 4.05
CA LEU A 93 7.24 -12.42 3.44
C LEU A 93 6.78 -13.06 2.15
N SER A 94 5.49 -12.85 1.81
CA SER A 94 5.02 -13.10 0.46
C SER A 94 5.79 -12.21 -0.52
N PHE A 95 5.86 -12.61 -1.78
CA PHE A 95 6.53 -11.78 -2.79
C PHE A 95 5.83 -10.43 -2.98
N TYR A 96 4.51 -10.40 -2.84
CA TYR A 96 3.72 -9.16 -2.88
C TYR A 96 4.17 -8.18 -1.79
N ASP A 97 4.20 -8.61 -0.54
CA ASP A 97 4.65 -7.78 0.58
C ASP A 97 6.12 -7.41 0.45
N SER A 98 6.95 -8.32 -0.04
CA SER A 98 8.37 -8.10 -0.26
C SER A 98 8.67 -6.95 -1.22
N LEU A 99 7.80 -6.72 -2.22
CA LEU A 99 7.98 -5.60 -3.16
C LEU A 99 7.87 -4.25 -2.45
N TYR A 100 6.92 -4.10 -1.55
CA TYR A 100 6.77 -2.87 -0.77
C TYR A 100 7.95 -2.64 0.17
N VAL A 101 8.37 -3.67 0.87
CA VAL A 101 9.52 -3.61 1.79
C VAL A 101 10.81 -3.30 1.03
N ALA A 102 11.04 -3.98 -0.08
CA ALA A 102 12.22 -3.75 -0.92
C ALA A 102 12.25 -2.32 -1.48
N LEU A 103 11.10 -1.79 -1.88
CA LEU A 103 11.01 -0.41 -2.35
C LEU A 103 11.33 0.60 -1.23
N ALA A 104 10.76 0.38 -0.05
CA ALA A 104 11.04 1.23 1.11
C ALA A 104 12.54 1.22 1.47
N GLN A 105 13.18 0.04 1.42
CA GLN A 105 14.60 -0.09 1.62
C GLN A 105 15.40 0.68 0.56
N ALA A 106 15.07 0.52 -0.71
CA ALA A 106 15.77 1.16 -1.82
C ALA A 106 15.67 2.70 -1.75
N LEU A 107 14.54 3.22 -1.31
CA LEU A 107 14.32 4.66 -1.17
C LEU A 107 14.77 5.21 0.18
N SER A 108 15.14 4.36 1.13
CA SER A 108 15.49 4.74 2.51
C SER A 108 14.37 5.53 3.19
N VAL A 109 13.13 5.09 3.02
CA VAL A 109 11.94 5.68 3.63
C VAL A 109 11.15 4.61 4.38
N PRO A 110 10.30 4.98 5.36
CA PRO A 110 9.47 4.01 6.05
C PRO A 110 8.36 3.48 5.16
N LEU A 111 7.94 2.25 5.47
CA LEU A 111 6.73 1.63 4.93
C LEU A 111 5.57 1.90 5.88
N LEU A 112 4.50 2.48 5.37
CA LEU A 112 3.25 2.65 6.10
C LEU A 112 2.29 1.53 5.71
N THR A 113 1.92 0.70 6.67
CA THR A 113 1.03 -0.44 6.46
C THR A 113 -0.11 -0.49 7.47
N ALA A 114 -1.28 -0.93 7.07
CA ALA A 114 -2.38 -1.26 7.97
C ALA A 114 -2.37 -2.74 8.38
N ASP A 115 -1.47 -3.54 7.84
CA ASP A 115 -1.35 -4.96 8.15
C ASP A 115 -0.45 -5.14 9.39
N VAL A 116 -1.08 -5.47 10.52
CA VAL A 116 -0.38 -5.72 11.79
C VAL A 116 0.64 -6.85 11.64
N ARG A 117 0.31 -7.90 10.89
CA ARG A 117 1.20 -9.04 10.69
C ARG A 117 2.46 -8.64 9.94
N LEU A 118 2.33 -7.82 8.90
CA LEU A 118 3.47 -7.29 8.16
C LEU A 118 4.34 -6.40 9.06
N SER A 119 3.72 -5.54 9.88
CA SER A 119 4.45 -4.65 10.79
C SER A 119 5.28 -5.40 11.83
N ARG A 120 4.93 -6.67 12.12
CA ARG A 120 5.61 -7.52 13.10
C ARG A 120 6.52 -8.57 12.47
N ALA A 121 6.65 -8.60 11.16
CA ALA A 121 7.49 -9.58 10.48
C ALA A 121 8.96 -9.42 10.90
N PRO A 122 9.69 -10.53 11.10
CA PRO A 122 11.10 -10.46 11.51
C PRO A 122 12.00 -10.06 10.34
N GLY A 123 13.15 -9.44 10.65
CA GLY A 123 14.21 -9.20 9.68
C GLY A 123 13.89 -8.19 8.60
N LEU A 124 13.00 -7.24 8.87
CA LEU A 124 12.66 -6.20 7.89
C LEU A 124 13.80 -5.19 7.74
N PRO A 125 14.25 -4.92 6.50
CA PRO A 125 15.37 -4.02 6.23
C PRO A 125 14.99 -2.54 6.15
N CYS A 126 13.77 -2.19 6.50
CA CYS A 126 13.27 -0.81 6.54
C CYS A 126 12.47 -0.58 7.81
N ALA A 127 12.27 0.68 8.16
CA ALA A 127 11.33 1.05 9.21
C ALA A 127 9.89 0.79 8.73
N VAL A 128 9.08 0.23 9.61
CA VAL A 128 7.66 -0.04 9.33
C VAL A 128 6.82 0.68 10.37
N GLU A 129 5.85 1.44 9.89
CA GLU A 129 4.90 2.17 10.71
C GLU A 129 3.50 1.63 10.47
N LEU A 130 2.76 1.38 11.53
CA LEU A 130 1.37 0.94 11.44
C LEU A 130 0.47 2.16 11.17
N ALA A 131 -0.38 2.05 10.16
CA ALA A 131 -1.19 3.17 9.68
C ALA A 131 -2.29 3.60 10.66
N VAL A 132 -2.79 2.67 11.45
CA VAL A 132 -3.84 2.91 12.45
C VAL A 132 -3.71 1.98 13.64
#